data_749058d8145b65972a52ad10ac1ed506
#
_entry.id   749058d8145b65972a52ad10ac1ed506
#
_cell.length_a   1.000
_cell.length_b   1.000
_cell.length_c   1.000
_cell.angle_alpha   90.00
_cell.angle_beta   90.00
_cell.angle_gamma   90.00
#
_symmetry.space_group_name_H-M   'P 1'
#
loop_
_entity.id
_entity.type
_entity.pdbx_description
1 polymer ?
#
loop_
_entity_poly.entity_id
_entity_poly.type
_entity_poly.pdbx_seq_one_letter_code
_entity_poly.pdbx_strand_id
1 'polypeptide(L)'
;VGAGLHIHHDKPGGITLGDFRELLRLAKRKGVTVQMGYMLRYNPAFQFMYRAVREGWLGEIMEVDGMMGKMASGSLRRELGRYPGGGMFELACHMVDSVVHLMGKPAKVHAFARRTQGDGVADNQLAVLEYENATATIRCNHRDPHGFPRRRFQIAGDRGAIEIRPIEPGKLTLSLTEAHGGFGRGTHEVKLPRSNGRYDGEFADLARVIRGEAKLAWSYEHDLAVQETLLRASGMEVK
;
A
#
# COMPACT_ATOMS: atom_id res chain seq x y z
N VAL A 1 -20.31 -3.07 12.14
CA VAL A 1 -20.14 -2.03 13.19
C VAL A 1 -21.45 -1.80 13.95
N GLY A 2 -22.57 -1.48 13.25
CA GLY A 2 -23.84 -1.21 13.90
C GLY A 2 -24.33 -2.33 14.84
N ALA A 3 -24.05 -3.58 14.51
CA ALA A 3 -24.37 -4.77 15.32
C ALA A 3 -23.34 -5.09 16.45
N GLY A 4 -22.38 -4.22 16.72
CA GLY A 4 -21.36 -4.44 17.75
C GLY A 4 -20.28 -5.48 17.39
N LEU A 5 -20.09 -5.76 16.08
CA LEU A 5 -19.10 -6.72 15.60
C LEU A 5 -17.82 -6.02 15.17
N HIS A 6 -16.66 -6.63 15.47
CA HIS A 6 -15.37 -6.26 14.90
C HIS A 6 -15.32 -6.62 13.41
N ILE A 7 -14.59 -5.86 12.61
CA ILE A 7 -14.56 -6.00 11.15
C ILE A 7 -13.13 -6.08 10.66
N HIS A 8 -12.85 -7.09 9.83
CA HIS A 8 -11.78 -7.03 8.84
C HIS A 8 -12.39 -6.51 7.53
N HIS A 9 -12.00 -5.29 7.15
CA HIS A 9 -12.57 -4.59 6.01
C HIS A 9 -11.65 -4.78 4.80
N ASP A 10 -12.15 -5.43 3.74
CA ASP A 10 -11.38 -5.52 2.49
C ASP A 10 -11.12 -4.12 1.92
N LYS A 11 -9.97 -3.98 1.32
CA LYS A 11 -9.53 -2.71 0.70
C LYS A 11 -10.28 -2.45 -0.64
N PRO A 12 -10.40 -1.19 -1.05
CA PRO A 12 -10.17 0.04 -0.30
C PRO A 12 -11.33 0.42 0.60
N GLY A 13 -11.18 1.49 1.39
CA GLY A 13 -12.14 1.94 2.41
C GLY A 13 -13.47 2.51 1.89
N GLY A 14 -13.76 2.38 0.59
CA GLY A 14 -14.96 2.91 -0.05
C GLY A 14 -14.66 4.00 -1.08
N ILE A 15 -15.70 4.48 -1.76
CA ILE A 15 -15.57 5.47 -2.85
C ILE A 15 -15.66 6.92 -2.37
N THR A 16 -16.01 7.16 -1.12
CA THR A 16 -16.04 8.48 -0.49
C THR A 16 -15.24 8.48 0.81
N LEU A 17 -14.56 9.59 1.10
CA LEU A 17 -13.84 9.76 2.35
C LEU A 17 -14.80 9.98 3.53
N GLY A 18 -15.94 10.62 3.28
CA GLY A 18 -16.94 10.92 4.28
C GLY A 18 -17.56 9.67 4.90
N ASP A 19 -18.00 8.72 4.07
CA ASP A 19 -18.58 7.46 4.52
C ASP A 19 -17.56 6.61 5.29
N PHE A 20 -16.31 6.55 4.81
CA PHE A 20 -15.27 5.82 5.52
C PHE A 20 -14.95 6.45 6.88
N ARG A 21 -14.87 7.77 6.95
CA ARG A 21 -14.68 8.51 8.22
C ARG A 21 -15.82 8.23 9.21
N GLU A 22 -17.06 8.22 8.76
CA GLU A 22 -18.20 7.92 9.64
C GLU A 22 -18.21 6.46 10.09
N LEU A 23 -17.83 5.51 9.23
CA LEU A 23 -17.62 4.11 9.62
C LEU A 23 -16.63 3.98 10.79
N LEU A 24 -15.46 4.63 10.67
CA LEU A 24 -14.42 4.58 11.71
C LEU A 24 -14.84 5.30 12.99
N ARG A 25 -15.57 6.43 12.87
CA ARG A 25 -16.17 7.11 14.04
C ARG A 25 -17.20 6.24 14.74
N LEU A 26 -18.06 5.57 13.98
CA LEU A 26 -19.04 4.64 14.54
C LEU A 26 -18.35 3.46 15.24
N ALA A 27 -17.30 2.91 14.67
CA ALA A 27 -16.51 1.85 15.30
C ALA A 27 -15.97 2.30 16.67
N LYS A 28 -15.38 3.50 16.72
CA LYS A 28 -14.86 4.09 17.97
C LYS A 28 -15.97 4.29 19.02
N ARG A 29 -17.15 4.82 18.61
CA ARG A 29 -18.32 4.99 19.53
C ARG A 29 -18.86 3.66 20.06
N LYS A 30 -18.80 2.59 19.24
CA LYS A 30 -19.30 1.25 19.61
C LYS A 30 -18.27 0.38 20.32
N GLY A 31 -17.03 0.85 20.50
CA GLY A 31 -15.96 0.05 21.11
C GLY A 31 -15.56 -1.17 20.27
N VAL A 32 -15.78 -1.14 18.96
CA VAL A 32 -15.41 -2.23 18.05
C VAL A 32 -14.25 -1.81 17.13
N THR A 33 -13.54 -2.78 16.61
CA THR A 33 -12.39 -2.59 15.75
C THR A 33 -12.78 -2.73 14.29
N VAL A 34 -12.28 -1.83 13.44
CA VAL A 34 -12.21 -1.97 11.99
C VAL A 34 -10.74 -2.04 11.60
N GLN A 35 -10.31 -3.15 11.03
CA GLN A 35 -8.97 -3.34 10.49
C GLN A 35 -9.03 -3.37 8.97
N MET A 36 -8.19 -2.58 8.30
CA MET A 36 -8.11 -2.57 6.84
C MET A 36 -7.25 -3.73 6.31
N GLY A 37 -7.75 -4.42 5.29
CA GLY A 37 -7.12 -5.57 4.63
C GLY A 37 -6.05 -5.19 3.60
N TYR A 38 -5.01 -4.49 4.01
CA TYR A 38 -3.86 -4.17 3.15
C TYR A 38 -2.77 -5.25 3.29
N MET A 39 -2.82 -6.28 2.44
CA MET A 39 -1.98 -7.47 2.53
C MET A 39 -0.46 -7.22 2.63
N LEU A 40 0.04 -6.08 2.16
CA LEU A 40 1.46 -5.75 2.22
C LEU A 40 1.90 -5.32 3.61
N ARG A 41 0.99 -4.89 4.48
CA ARG A 41 1.28 -4.50 5.85
C ARG A 41 2.01 -5.61 6.64
N TYR A 42 1.68 -6.87 6.37
CA TYR A 42 2.24 -8.05 7.08
C TYR A 42 3.16 -8.89 6.19
N ASN A 43 3.42 -8.44 4.95
CA ASN A 43 4.37 -9.12 4.06
C ASN A 43 5.80 -9.02 4.62
N PRO A 44 6.56 -10.11 4.74
CA PRO A 44 7.88 -10.11 5.37
C PRO A 44 8.89 -9.12 4.73
N ALA A 45 8.84 -8.94 3.40
CA ALA A 45 9.72 -7.99 2.72
C ALA A 45 9.37 -6.54 3.09
N PHE A 46 8.07 -6.22 3.15
CA PHE A 46 7.59 -4.89 3.55
C PHE A 46 7.85 -4.63 5.03
N GLN A 47 7.66 -5.61 5.91
CA GLN A 47 7.99 -5.49 7.32
C GLN A 47 9.49 -5.23 7.55
N PHE A 48 10.36 -5.90 6.78
CA PHE A 48 11.79 -5.63 6.80
C PHE A 48 12.08 -4.19 6.37
N MET A 49 11.52 -3.75 5.25
CA MET A 49 11.68 -2.39 4.71
C MET A 49 11.18 -1.33 5.71
N TYR A 50 9.98 -1.51 6.29
CA TYR A 50 9.43 -0.58 7.30
C TYR A 50 10.35 -0.45 8.52
N ARG A 51 10.94 -1.57 8.97
CA ARG A 51 11.91 -1.55 10.05
C ARG A 51 13.18 -0.78 9.65
N ALA A 52 13.77 -1.08 8.49
CA ALA A 52 15.00 -0.45 8.01
C ALA A 52 14.85 1.08 7.87
N VAL A 53 13.71 1.54 7.35
CA VAL A 53 13.40 2.97 7.23
C VAL A 53 13.22 3.61 8.61
N ARG A 54 12.43 3.00 9.49
CA ARG A 54 12.19 3.49 10.85
C ARG A 54 13.49 3.59 11.68
N GLU A 55 14.40 2.64 11.48
CA GLU A 55 15.72 2.61 12.15
C GLU A 55 16.77 3.49 11.45
N GLY A 56 16.39 4.21 10.38
CA GLY A 56 17.23 5.19 9.71
C GLY A 56 18.34 4.63 8.82
N TRP A 57 18.26 3.34 8.42
CA TRP A 57 19.33 2.69 7.63
C TRP A 57 19.53 3.33 6.26
N LEU A 58 18.47 3.90 5.69
CA LEU A 58 18.50 4.53 4.36
C LEU A 58 18.82 6.03 4.39
N GLY A 59 18.89 6.63 5.59
CA GLY A 59 19.07 8.07 5.74
C GLY A 59 17.82 8.88 5.40
N GLU A 60 18.00 10.06 4.79
CA GLU A 60 16.91 10.90 4.32
C GLU A 60 16.32 10.30 3.04
N ILE A 61 15.03 10.00 3.05
CA ILE A 61 14.36 9.40 1.89
C ILE A 61 14.12 10.46 0.82
N MET A 62 14.52 10.14 -0.42
CA MET A 62 14.39 11.04 -1.58
C MET A 62 13.43 10.52 -2.63
N GLU A 63 13.29 9.17 -2.75
CA GLU A 63 12.56 8.55 -3.84
C GLU A 63 11.82 7.29 -3.38
N VAL A 64 10.56 7.15 -3.82
CA VAL A 64 9.78 5.91 -3.72
C VAL A 64 9.14 5.59 -5.06
N ASP A 65 9.24 4.34 -5.53
CA ASP A 65 8.56 3.85 -6.75
C ASP A 65 7.79 2.57 -6.44
N GLY A 66 6.50 2.58 -6.71
CA GLY A 66 5.61 1.43 -6.59
C GLY A 66 4.99 1.05 -7.93
N MET A 67 5.02 -0.23 -8.30
CA MET A 67 4.36 -0.74 -9.49
C MET A 67 3.51 -1.96 -9.18
N MET A 68 2.23 -1.87 -9.55
CA MET A 68 1.30 -2.99 -9.59
C MET A 68 0.81 -3.22 -11.01
N GLY A 69 0.78 -4.48 -11.44
CA GLY A 69 0.29 -4.84 -12.77
C GLY A 69 -0.33 -6.22 -12.80
N LYS A 70 -1.29 -6.38 -13.70
CA LYS A 70 -1.89 -7.66 -14.10
C LYS A 70 -2.63 -7.47 -15.43
N MET A 71 -2.84 -8.54 -16.18
CA MET A 71 -3.78 -8.51 -17.31
C MET A 71 -5.20 -8.60 -16.76
N ALA A 72 -6.05 -7.61 -17.05
CA ALA A 72 -7.48 -7.68 -16.81
C ALA A 72 -8.23 -7.96 -18.11
N SER A 73 -8.93 -9.08 -18.17
CA SER A 73 -9.75 -9.52 -19.30
C SER A 73 -11.08 -10.09 -18.82
N GLY A 74 -12.06 -10.21 -19.69
CA GLY A 74 -13.35 -10.85 -19.40
C GLY A 74 -14.07 -10.30 -18.17
N SER A 75 -14.37 -11.15 -17.20
CA SER A 75 -15.10 -10.80 -15.98
C SER A 75 -14.34 -9.81 -15.09
N LEU A 76 -13.02 -9.99 -14.93
CA LEU A 76 -12.18 -9.10 -14.13
C LEU A 76 -12.22 -7.66 -14.69
N ARG A 77 -12.22 -7.50 -16.02
CA ARG A 77 -12.30 -6.17 -16.63
C ARG A 77 -13.67 -5.53 -16.43
N ARG A 78 -14.75 -6.30 -16.52
CA ARG A 78 -16.11 -5.81 -16.21
C ARG A 78 -16.25 -5.40 -14.74
N GLU A 79 -15.64 -6.15 -13.84
CA GLU A 79 -15.60 -5.81 -12.41
C GLU A 79 -14.82 -4.50 -12.19
N LEU A 80 -13.64 -4.38 -12.79
CA LEU A 80 -12.82 -3.18 -12.70
C LEU A 80 -13.58 -1.93 -13.19
N GLY A 81 -14.44 -2.06 -14.20
CA GLY A 81 -15.29 -0.99 -14.69
C GLY A 81 -16.33 -0.46 -13.69
N ARG A 82 -16.60 -1.20 -12.60
CA ARG A 82 -17.47 -0.75 -11.52
C ARG A 82 -16.78 0.23 -10.55
N TYR A 83 -15.45 0.31 -10.59
CA TYR A 83 -14.67 1.21 -9.73
C TYR A 83 -14.32 2.49 -10.50
N PRO A 84 -14.80 3.67 -10.06
CA PRO A 84 -14.53 4.95 -10.75
C PRO A 84 -13.05 5.23 -10.92
N GLY A 85 -12.22 4.81 -9.95
CA GLY A 85 -10.77 4.99 -9.94
C GLY A 85 -9.98 3.91 -10.69
N GLY A 86 -10.64 2.92 -11.30
CA GLY A 86 -10.00 1.86 -12.07
C GLY A 86 -8.95 1.08 -11.29
N GLY A 87 -7.87 0.71 -11.96
CA GLY A 87 -6.81 -0.11 -11.38
C GLY A 87 -6.03 0.53 -10.26
N MET A 88 -5.85 1.85 -10.29
CA MET A 88 -5.20 2.58 -9.19
C MET A 88 -5.97 2.38 -7.90
N PHE A 89 -7.29 2.50 -7.96
CA PHE A 89 -8.17 2.34 -6.81
C PHE A 89 -8.25 0.87 -6.34
N GLU A 90 -8.45 -0.08 -7.27
CA GLU A 90 -8.67 -1.49 -6.92
C GLU A 90 -7.39 -2.22 -6.51
N LEU A 91 -6.28 -2.00 -7.24
CA LEU A 91 -5.07 -2.80 -7.07
C LEU A 91 -3.90 -2.02 -6.45
N ALA A 92 -3.63 -0.81 -6.93
CA ALA A 92 -2.49 -0.04 -6.46
C ALA A 92 -2.71 0.63 -5.08
N CYS A 93 -3.90 0.49 -4.49
CA CYS A 93 -4.18 0.91 -3.12
C CYS A 93 -3.17 0.35 -2.11
N HIS A 94 -2.63 -0.85 -2.33
CA HIS A 94 -1.58 -1.43 -1.51
C HIS A 94 -0.26 -0.64 -1.57
N MET A 95 0.07 -0.07 -2.75
CA MET A 95 1.25 0.79 -2.89
C MET A 95 1.03 2.13 -2.20
N VAL A 96 -0.17 2.72 -2.36
CA VAL A 96 -0.54 3.97 -1.67
C VAL A 96 -0.44 3.79 -0.15
N ASP A 97 -0.97 2.70 0.39
CA ASP A 97 -0.85 2.37 1.82
C ASP A 97 0.61 2.32 2.27
N SER A 98 1.47 1.61 1.52
CA SER A 98 2.88 1.49 1.86
C SER A 98 3.63 2.83 1.78
N VAL A 99 3.35 3.66 0.75
CA VAL A 99 3.96 5.00 0.64
C VAL A 99 3.51 5.90 1.79
N VAL A 100 2.21 5.92 2.11
CA VAL A 100 1.71 6.73 3.23
C VAL A 100 2.25 6.23 4.57
N HIS A 101 2.47 4.92 4.73
CA HIS A 101 3.11 4.37 5.94
C HIS A 101 4.56 4.87 6.11
N LEU A 102 5.32 4.93 5.03
CA LEU A 102 6.72 5.32 5.03
C LEU A 102 6.94 6.84 5.11
N MET A 103 6.11 7.61 4.37
CA MET A 103 6.33 9.03 4.12
C MET A 103 5.26 9.94 4.74
N GLY A 104 4.20 9.37 5.31
CA GLY A 104 3.03 10.14 5.73
C GLY A 104 2.15 10.59 4.55
N LYS A 105 1.23 11.52 4.83
CA LYS A 105 0.34 12.09 3.82
C LYS A 105 1.11 13.05 2.90
N PRO A 106 1.03 12.91 1.55
CA PRO A 106 1.71 13.80 0.62
C PRO A 106 1.09 15.21 0.62
N ALA A 107 1.92 16.21 0.31
CA ALA A 107 1.48 17.60 0.15
C ALA A 107 0.57 17.76 -1.08
N LYS A 108 0.91 17.09 -2.20
CA LYS A 108 0.13 17.09 -3.43
C LYS A 108 0.11 15.70 -4.08
N VAL A 109 -0.92 15.45 -4.88
CA VAL A 109 -1.08 14.22 -5.65
C VAL A 109 -1.50 14.57 -7.08
N HIS A 110 -0.76 14.09 -8.06
CA HIS A 110 -1.03 14.25 -9.49
C HIS A 110 -1.41 12.89 -10.08
N ALA A 111 -2.60 12.78 -10.65
CA ALA A 111 -3.12 11.55 -11.22
C ALA A 111 -3.15 11.61 -12.75
N PHE A 112 -2.64 10.56 -13.39
CA PHE A 112 -2.67 10.37 -14.84
C PHE A 112 -3.36 9.04 -15.14
N ALA A 113 -4.41 9.08 -15.97
CA ALA A 113 -5.17 7.90 -16.36
C ALA A 113 -5.34 7.81 -17.88
N ARG A 114 -5.20 6.59 -18.39
CA ARG A 114 -5.53 6.25 -19.77
C ARG A 114 -6.57 5.12 -19.77
N ARG A 115 -7.51 5.21 -20.71
CA ARG A 115 -8.57 4.24 -21.00
C ARG A 115 -8.28 3.71 -22.40
N THR A 116 -7.59 2.56 -22.48
CA THR A 116 -6.96 2.14 -23.75
C THR A 116 -7.82 1.22 -24.59
N GLN A 117 -9.00 0.77 -24.12
CA GLN A 117 -9.84 -0.20 -24.82
C GLN A 117 -11.25 0.29 -25.20
N GLY A 118 -11.54 1.58 -25.05
CA GLY A 118 -12.83 2.15 -25.44
C GLY A 118 -14.04 1.80 -24.57
N ASP A 119 -13.84 1.02 -23.48
CA ASP A 119 -14.90 0.61 -22.54
C ASP A 119 -14.98 1.50 -21.29
N GLY A 120 -14.27 2.62 -21.27
CA GLY A 120 -14.28 3.55 -20.16
C GLY A 120 -13.41 3.16 -18.96
N VAL A 121 -12.84 1.95 -18.91
CA VAL A 121 -12.03 1.47 -17.80
C VAL A 121 -10.65 2.14 -17.80
N ALA A 122 -10.28 2.78 -16.68
CA ALA A 122 -8.93 3.30 -16.47
C ALA A 122 -7.99 2.11 -16.20
N ASP A 123 -7.16 1.76 -17.20
CA ASP A 123 -6.38 0.54 -17.23
C ASP A 123 -4.85 0.76 -17.29
N ASN A 124 -4.40 1.99 -17.52
CA ASN A 124 -3.00 2.38 -17.44
C ASN A 124 -2.90 3.73 -16.71
N GLN A 125 -2.42 3.69 -15.48
CA GLN A 125 -2.45 4.83 -14.56
C GLN A 125 -1.09 5.06 -13.91
N LEU A 126 -0.81 6.33 -13.63
CA LEU A 126 0.34 6.81 -12.87
C LEU A 126 -0.15 7.86 -11.88
N ALA A 127 0.32 7.80 -10.65
CA ALA A 127 0.22 8.88 -9.69
C ALA A 127 1.62 9.36 -9.29
N VAL A 128 1.78 10.67 -9.13
CA VAL A 128 2.97 11.29 -8.53
C VAL A 128 2.55 11.96 -7.24
N LEU A 129 3.22 11.64 -6.15
CA LEU A 129 2.98 12.16 -4.80
C LEU A 129 4.16 13.06 -4.43
N GLU A 130 3.88 14.34 -4.11
CA GLU A 130 4.89 15.32 -3.71
C GLU A 130 5.02 15.38 -2.19
N TYR A 131 6.25 15.30 -1.71
CA TYR A 131 6.67 15.56 -0.35
C TYR A 131 7.68 16.71 -0.35
N GLU A 132 8.03 17.25 0.80
CA GLU A 132 8.94 18.40 0.90
C GLU A 132 10.29 18.14 0.23
N ASN A 133 10.94 17.01 0.55
CA ASN A 133 12.27 16.64 0.06
C ASN A 133 12.26 15.33 -0.77
N ALA A 134 11.08 14.81 -1.15
CA ALA A 134 10.97 13.53 -1.84
C ALA A 134 9.81 13.51 -2.83
N THR A 135 9.90 12.59 -3.78
CA THR A 135 8.77 12.23 -4.64
C THR A 135 8.49 10.74 -4.57
N ALA A 136 7.21 10.37 -4.64
CA ALA A 136 6.81 8.99 -4.84
C ALA A 136 6.03 8.83 -6.14
N THR A 137 6.30 7.75 -6.88
CA THR A 137 5.55 7.39 -8.08
C THR A 137 4.85 6.05 -7.87
N ILE A 138 3.59 5.97 -8.28
CA ILE A 138 2.82 4.74 -8.22
C ILE A 138 2.22 4.46 -9.59
N ARG A 139 2.60 3.35 -10.20
CA ARG A 139 2.08 2.90 -11.49
C ARG A 139 1.15 1.71 -11.32
N CYS A 140 0.00 1.77 -12.02
CA CYS A 140 -0.90 0.63 -12.14
C CYS A 140 -1.24 0.35 -13.60
N ASN A 141 -1.03 -0.90 -14.05
CA ASN A 141 -1.29 -1.30 -15.42
C ASN A 141 -2.07 -2.63 -15.46
N HIS A 142 -3.29 -2.57 -16.01
CA HIS A 142 -4.18 -3.72 -16.20
C HIS A 142 -4.17 -4.29 -17.64
N ARG A 143 -3.19 -3.87 -18.43
CA ARG A 143 -2.92 -4.34 -19.81
C ARG A 143 -1.60 -5.10 -19.94
N ASP A 144 -0.93 -5.36 -18.83
CA ASP A 144 0.38 -6.02 -18.82
C ASP A 144 0.20 -7.54 -18.64
N PRO A 145 0.45 -8.37 -19.69
CA PRO A 145 0.36 -9.82 -19.59
C PRO A 145 1.40 -10.42 -18.65
N HIS A 146 2.51 -9.72 -18.42
CA HIS A 146 3.58 -10.08 -17.49
C HIS A 146 3.59 -9.21 -16.23
N GLY A 147 2.46 -8.54 -15.93
CA GLY A 147 2.37 -7.56 -14.85
C GLY A 147 2.65 -8.13 -13.47
N PHE A 148 2.24 -9.37 -13.19
CA PHE A 148 2.41 -9.98 -11.88
C PHE A 148 3.90 -10.13 -11.48
N PRO A 149 4.79 -10.77 -12.26
CA PRO A 149 6.21 -10.90 -11.91
C PRO A 149 6.99 -9.57 -11.97
N ARG A 150 6.41 -8.54 -12.57
CA ARG A 150 7.00 -7.19 -12.65
C ARG A 150 6.62 -6.28 -11.49
N ARG A 151 5.73 -6.71 -10.60
CA ARG A 151 5.38 -5.94 -9.40
C ARG A 151 6.61 -5.67 -8.58
N ARG A 152 6.80 -4.40 -8.20
CA ARG A 152 7.95 -3.97 -7.41
C ARG A 152 7.60 -2.82 -6.48
N PHE A 153 8.44 -2.66 -5.48
CA PHE A 153 8.47 -1.49 -4.63
C PHE A 153 9.94 -1.13 -4.36
N GLN A 154 10.29 0.11 -4.57
CA GLN A 154 11.64 0.63 -4.36
C GLN A 154 11.58 1.86 -3.47
N ILE A 155 12.57 2.02 -2.62
CA ILE A 155 12.76 3.21 -1.79
C ILE A 155 14.24 3.52 -1.71
N ALA A 156 14.61 4.77 -1.91
CA ALA A 156 15.98 5.24 -1.86
C ALA A 156 16.11 6.48 -0.97
N GLY A 157 17.15 6.48 -0.19
CA GLY A 157 17.61 7.61 0.61
C GLY A 157 19.11 7.87 0.34
N ASP A 158 19.64 8.88 0.99
CA ASP A 158 21.03 9.34 0.81
C ASP A 158 22.09 8.34 1.34
N ARG A 159 21.68 7.35 2.17
CA ARG A 159 22.58 6.33 2.75
C ARG A 159 22.28 4.91 2.33
N GLY A 160 21.20 4.67 1.62
CA GLY A 160 20.88 3.32 1.14
C GLY A 160 19.60 3.25 0.35
N ALA A 161 19.34 2.04 -0.19
CA ALA A 161 18.14 1.75 -0.96
C ALA A 161 17.63 0.33 -0.70
N ILE A 162 16.34 0.13 -0.84
CA ILE A 162 15.70 -1.19 -0.84
C ILE A 162 14.89 -1.36 -2.11
N GLU A 163 15.05 -2.51 -2.77
CA GLU A 163 14.18 -2.99 -3.83
C GLU A 163 13.49 -4.29 -3.40
N ILE A 164 12.17 -4.35 -3.57
CA ILE A 164 11.37 -5.57 -3.43
C ILE A 164 10.84 -5.94 -4.81
N ARG A 165 11.36 -7.02 -5.41
CA ARG A 165 10.97 -7.50 -6.74
C ARG A 165 11.32 -8.98 -6.96
N PRO A 166 10.33 -9.85 -7.32
CA PRO A 166 8.91 -9.55 -7.31
C PRO A 166 8.40 -9.33 -5.88
N ILE A 167 7.19 -8.75 -5.74
CA ILE A 167 6.56 -8.58 -4.43
C ILE A 167 6.11 -9.93 -3.87
N GLU A 168 5.68 -10.85 -4.73
CA GLU A 168 5.17 -12.17 -4.37
C GLU A 168 5.75 -13.26 -5.31
N PRO A 169 6.51 -14.26 -4.82
CA PRO A 169 7.11 -14.27 -3.49
C PRO A 169 8.15 -13.16 -3.34
N GLY A 170 8.17 -12.51 -2.19
CA GLY A 170 9.02 -11.35 -1.98
C GLY A 170 10.51 -11.68 -2.12
N LYS A 171 11.22 -10.94 -2.99
CA LYS A 171 12.68 -10.88 -3.01
C LYS A 171 13.09 -9.47 -2.67
N LEU A 172 14.04 -9.31 -1.76
CA LEU A 172 14.49 -8.02 -1.28
C LEU A 172 15.99 -7.87 -1.45
N THR A 173 16.37 -6.78 -2.09
CA THR A 173 17.75 -6.31 -2.19
C THR A 173 17.90 -5.06 -1.33
N LEU A 174 18.91 -5.06 -0.45
CA LEU A 174 19.30 -3.95 0.41
C LEU A 174 20.67 -3.43 -0.04
N SER A 175 20.81 -2.15 -0.32
CA SER A 175 22.08 -1.48 -0.61
C SER A 175 22.36 -0.43 0.46
N LEU A 176 23.56 -0.44 1.04
CA LEU A 176 23.97 0.45 2.13
C LEU A 176 25.31 1.10 1.84
N THR A 177 25.45 2.38 2.20
CA THR A 177 26.74 3.11 2.18
C THR A 177 27.59 2.85 3.41
N GLU A 178 26.96 2.43 4.52
CA GLU A 178 27.59 2.06 5.79
C GLU A 178 26.89 0.87 6.44
N ALA A 179 27.45 0.27 7.47
CA ALA A 179 26.91 -0.94 8.08
C ALA A 179 25.69 -0.62 8.97
N HIS A 180 24.59 -1.36 8.77
CA HIS A 180 23.36 -1.29 9.57
C HIS A 180 22.69 -2.66 9.73
N GLY A 181 22.07 -2.91 10.88
CA GLY A 181 21.20 -4.07 11.11
C GLY A 181 21.86 -5.44 10.90
N GLY A 182 23.19 -5.54 11.04
CA GLY A 182 23.95 -6.75 10.77
C GLY A 182 24.40 -6.92 9.31
N PHE A 183 24.08 -5.96 8.43
CA PHE A 183 24.57 -5.91 7.05
C PHE A 183 25.72 -4.93 6.95
N GLY A 184 26.79 -5.32 6.22
CA GLY A 184 27.91 -4.42 5.90
C GLY A 184 27.56 -3.42 4.80
N ARG A 185 28.52 -2.53 4.49
CA ARG A 185 28.43 -1.68 3.29
C ARG A 185 28.36 -2.55 2.03
N GLY A 186 27.54 -2.12 1.06
CA GLY A 186 27.35 -2.80 -0.22
C GLY A 186 25.93 -3.28 -0.44
N THR A 187 25.77 -4.17 -1.41
CA THR A 187 24.46 -4.71 -1.83
C THR A 187 24.28 -6.14 -1.34
N HIS A 188 23.13 -6.42 -0.75
CA HIS A 188 22.79 -7.69 -0.10
C HIS A 188 21.44 -8.21 -0.56
N GLU A 189 21.35 -9.48 -0.92
CA GLU A 189 20.06 -10.17 -1.01
C GLU A 189 19.65 -10.61 0.40
N VAL A 190 18.49 -10.15 0.86
CA VAL A 190 18.02 -10.41 2.23
C VAL A 190 17.22 -11.69 2.28
N LYS A 191 17.61 -12.62 3.14
CA LYS A 191 16.81 -13.81 3.43
C LYS A 191 15.59 -13.43 4.27
N LEU A 192 14.43 -13.58 3.68
CA LEU A 192 13.15 -13.29 4.34
C LEU A 192 12.58 -14.54 5.00
N PRO A 193 11.86 -14.41 6.12
CA PRO A 193 11.12 -15.52 6.69
C PRO A 193 10.02 -15.98 5.71
N ARG A 194 9.66 -17.25 5.76
CA ARG A 194 8.54 -17.77 4.97
C ARG A 194 7.22 -17.17 5.50
N SER A 195 6.38 -16.71 4.58
CA SER A 195 4.98 -16.40 4.89
C SER A 195 4.18 -17.70 4.80
N ASN A 196 3.36 -17.99 5.81
CA ASN A 196 2.46 -19.16 5.80
C ASN A 196 1.27 -18.90 4.87
N GLY A 197 0.73 -17.69 4.87
CA GLY A 197 -0.35 -17.25 4.02
C GLY A 197 -0.36 -15.74 3.84
N ARG A 198 -1.04 -15.27 2.80
CA ARG A 198 -1.09 -13.83 2.45
C ARG A 198 -1.75 -12.98 3.52
N TYR A 199 -2.75 -13.54 4.22
CA TYR A 199 -3.61 -12.83 5.18
C TYR A 199 -3.41 -13.27 6.64
N ASP A 200 -2.53 -14.24 6.91
CA ASP A 200 -2.36 -14.82 8.25
C ASP A 200 -1.93 -13.76 9.28
N GLY A 201 -1.01 -12.86 8.89
CA GLY A 201 -0.57 -11.78 9.76
C GLY A 201 -1.69 -10.80 10.12
N GLU A 202 -2.56 -10.48 9.17
CA GLU A 202 -3.70 -9.58 9.39
C GLU A 202 -4.69 -10.15 10.39
N PHE A 203 -5.10 -11.41 10.19
CA PHE A 203 -6.06 -12.08 11.09
C PHE A 203 -5.46 -12.36 12.47
N ALA A 204 -4.18 -12.73 12.53
CA ALA A 204 -3.49 -12.92 13.81
C ALA A 204 -3.44 -11.61 14.63
N ASP A 205 -3.13 -10.48 13.97
CA ASP A 205 -3.11 -9.18 14.62
C ASP A 205 -4.51 -8.76 15.06
N LEU A 206 -5.53 -8.87 14.20
CA LEU A 206 -6.91 -8.54 14.55
C LEU A 206 -7.40 -9.39 15.75
N ALA A 207 -7.08 -10.68 15.79
CA ALA A 207 -7.45 -11.53 16.89
C ALA A 207 -6.83 -11.08 18.23
N ARG A 208 -5.56 -10.63 18.21
CA ARG A 208 -4.88 -10.07 19.40
C ARG A 208 -5.54 -8.76 19.86
N VAL A 209 -5.90 -7.90 18.89
CA VAL A 209 -6.59 -6.64 19.19
C VAL A 209 -7.97 -6.90 19.83
N ILE A 210 -8.74 -7.84 19.27
CA ILE A 210 -10.06 -8.20 19.80
C ILE A 210 -9.97 -8.76 21.23
N ARG A 211 -8.93 -9.53 21.54
CA ARG A 211 -8.68 -10.06 22.90
C ARG A 211 -8.09 -9.01 23.85
N GLY A 212 -7.81 -7.79 23.41
CA GLY A 212 -7.19 -6.76 24.22
C GLY A 212 -5.68 -6.96 24.49
N GLU A 213 -5.03 -7.86 23.77
CA GLU A 213 -3.61 -8.18 23.87
C GLU A 213 -2.71 -7.19 23.10
N ALA A 214 -3.27 -6.46 22.17
CA ALA A 214 -2.58 -5.47 21.34
C ALA A 214 -3.50 -4.30 20.97
N LYS A 215 -2.89 -3.19 20.52
CA LYS A 215 -3.60 -2.12 19.82
C LYS A 215 -3.48 -2.34 18.32
N LEU A 216 -4.39 -1.75 17.52
CA LEU A 216 -4.24 -1.72 16.06
C LEU A 216 -2.85 -1.18 15.68
N ALA A 217 -2.13 -1.93 14.84
CA ALA A 217 -0.80 -1.56 14.36
C ALA A 217 -0.85 -0.31 13.47
N TRP A 218 -1.96 -0.07 12.78
CA TRP A 218 -2.22 1.13 11.98
C TRP A 218 -3.44 1.86 12.53
N SER A 219 -3.30 3.15 12.77
CA SER A 219 -4.37 3.97 13.35
C SER A 219 -5.44 4.31 12.30
N TYR A 220 -6.62 4.72 12.76
CA TYR A 220 -7.68 5.23 11.88
C TYR A 220 -7.28 6.51 11.16
N GLU A 221 -6.42 7.32 11.75
CA GLU A 221 -5.86 8.52 11.14
C GLU A 221 -4.97 8.16 9.94
N HIS A 222 -4.16 7.09 10.07
CA HIS A 222 -3.39 6.53 8.97
C HIS A 222 -4.31 6.01 7.88
N ASP A 223 -5.32 5.20 8.21
CA ASP A 223 -6.26 4.64 7.23
C ASP A 223 -7.04 5.74 6.47
N LEU A 224 -7.39 6.84 7.14
CA LEU A 224 -8.00 8.01 6.50
C LEU A 224 -7.03 8.74 5.57
N ALA A 225 -5.77 8.89 5.96
CA ALA A 225 -4.74 9.50 5.11
C ALA A 225 -4.48 8.64 3.85
N VAL A 226 -4.45 7.30 4.01
CA VAL A 226 -4.36 6.36 2.88
C VAL A 226 -5.55 6.51 1.95
N GLN A 227 -6.77 6.51 2.49
CA GLN A 227 -7.98 6.60 1.67
C GLN A 227 -8.06 7.94 0.91
N GLU A 228 -7.75 9.06 1.56
CA GLU A 228 -7.72 10.36 0.90
C GLU A 228 -6.68 10.41 -0.22
N THR A 229 -5.47 9.92 0.04
CA THR A 229 -4.38 9.86 -0.94
C THR A 229 -4.77 8.96 -2.12
N LEU A 230 -5.41 7.82 -1.85
CA LEU A 230 -5.87 6.88 -2.86
C LEU A 230 -6.94 7.48 -3.78
N LEU A 231 -7.93 8.17 -3.22
CA LEU A 231 -8.96 8.85 -4.03
C LEU A 231 -8.30 9.85 -4.98
N ARG A 232 -7.41 10.72 -4.48
CA ARG A 232 -6.64 11.66 -5.31
C ARG A 232 -5.79 10.96 -6.36
N ALA A 233 -5.02 9.93 -6.00
CA ALA A 233 -4.17 9.16 -6.92
C ALA A 233 -4.96 8.44 -8.01
N SER A 234 -6.23 8.12 -7.74
CA SER A 234 -7.16 7.52 -8.69
C SER A 234 -7.90 8.53 -9.57
N GLY A 235 -7.65 9.84 -9.39
CA GLY A 235 -8.35 10.92 -10.10
C GLY A 235 -9.81 11.08 -9.65
N MET A 236 -10.13 10.65 -8.44
CA MET A 236 -11.46 10.77 -7.84
C MET A 236 -11.56 12.03 -6.97
N GLU A 237 -12.77 12.57 -6.84
CA GLU A 237 -13.04 13.65 -5.91
C GLU A 237 -12.98 13.15 -4.45
N VAL A 238 -12.43 13.97 -3.57
CA VAL A 238 -12.41 13.71 -2.13
C VAL A 238 -13.64 14.36 -1.52
N LYS A 239 -14.69 13.58 -1.33
CA LYS A 239 -15.95 13.98 -0.68
C LYS A 239 -16.10 13.36 0.70
#